data_d8ce266063e053129e50c9e8f57d8ee4
#
_entry.id   d8ce266063e053129e50c9e8f57d8ee4
#
_cell.length_a   1.000
_cell.length_b   1.000
_cell.length_c   1.000
_cell.angle_alpha   90.00
_cell.angle_beta   90.00
_cell.angle_gamma   90.00
#
_symmetry.space_group_name_H-M   'P 1'
#
loop_
_entity.id
_entity.type
_entity.pdbx_description
1 polymer ?
#
loop_
_entity_poly.entity_id
_entity_poly.type
_entity_poly.pdbx_seq_one_letter_code
_entity_poly.pdbx_strand_id
1 'polypeptide(L)'
;MANLDLSKYGITGVTEIVHNPSYDVLFAEETKPGLEGFEKGQVTNMGAVNVMTGVYTGRSPKDKFFVKDETSENTVWWTSEEYKNDNKPVDAKCWAAVKDLATKELSNKRLFVVDAFCGANENSRLKLRFIMEVAWQAHFVTNMFIRPTAEELANFGEPDFVIMNASKAKVENYKELGLNSETAVVFNLTEKIQVILNTWYGGEMKKGMFSYMNYLLPLNGMASMHCSANTDKEGKSSAIFFGLSGTGKTTLSTDPKRLLIGDDEHGWDDEGVFNFEGGCYAKVINLDKESEPDIWNAIKRDALLENCTVNAEGEINFADKSVTENTRVSYPIYHIENIVKPVSKGPHAKQVIFLSADAFGVLPPVSILNAEQTKYYFLSGFTAKLAGTERGITEPTPTFSACFGAAFLSLHPTKYGKELVKKMEKTGAKAYLVNTGWNGTGKRISIKDTRGIIDAILDGSIDKAPTKVMPYFDFVVPTELPGVDPKILDPRDTYECACQWEEKAKDLAGRFIKNFAKFTGNEAGKALVAAGPKL
;
A
#
# COMPACT_ATOMS: atom_id res chain seq x y z
N MET A 1 11.10 -18.96 -28.72
CA MET A 1 10.45 -18.79 -27.41
C MET A 1 9.81 -20.12 -27.06
N ALA A 2 10.10 -20.67 -25.89
CA ALA A 2 9.43 -21.93 -25.45
C ALA A 2 7.92 -21.65 -25.40
N ASN A 3 7.15 -22.55 -25.97
CA ASN A 3 5.68 -22.46 -25.95
C ASN A 3 5.23 -22.56 -24.49
N LEU A 4 4.67 -21.47 -23.96
CA LEU A 4 4.24 -21.41 -22.56
C LEU A 4 3.06 -22.38 -22.37
N ASP A 5 3.24 -23.38 -21.53
CA ASP A 5 2.19 -24.38 -21.25
C ASP A 5 1.34 -23.93 -20.06
N LEU A 6 0.08 -23.56 -20.33
CA LEU A 6 -0.90 -23.16 -19.31
C LEU A 6 -1.79 -24.34 -18.87
N SER A 7 -1.68 -25.52 -19.51
CA SER A 7 -2.51 -26.69 -19.18
C SER A 7 -2.29 -27.19 -17.75
N LYS A 8 -1.08 -26.97 -17.20
CA LYS A 8 -0.75 -27.28 -15.80
C LYS A 8 -1.57 -26.46 -14.77
N TYR A 9 -2.15 -25.33 -15.18
CA TYR A 9 -3.08 -24.55 -14.36
C TYR A 9 -4.54 -24.88 -14.65
N GLY A 10 -4.81 -25.85 -15.55
CA GLY A 10 -6.14 -26.24 -16.00
C GLY A 10 -6.68 -25.44 -17.18
N ILE A 11 -5.90 -24.50 -17.73
CA ILE A 11 -6.29 -23.65 -18.87
C ILE A 11 -5.91 -24.38 -20.16
N THR A 12 -6.91 -24.67 -21.01
CA THR A 12 -6.73 -25.48 -22.22
C THR A 12 -7.28 -24.80 -23.46
N GLY A 13 -6.89 -25.25 -24.64
CA GLY A 13 -7.42 -24.77 -25.93
C GLY A 13 -7.06 -23.28 -26.20
N VAL A 14 -5.99 -22.76 -25.61
CA VAL A 14 -5.56 -21.37 -25.84
C VAL A 14 -5.15 -21.20 -27.29
N THR A 15 -5.77 -20.23 -27.98
CA THR A 15 -5.55 -20.00 -29.40
C THR A 15 -4.28 -19.21 -29.69
N GLU A 16 -3.90 -18.31 -28.80
CA GLU A 16 -2.67 -17.50 -28.86
C GLU A 16 -2.30 -17.02 -27.47
N ILE A 17 -1.01 -16.97 -27.16
CA ILE A 17 -0.47 -16.33 -25.96
C ILE A 17 0.36 -15.12 -26.37
N VAL A 18 -0.06 -13.93 -25.94
CA VAL A 18 0.73 -12.70 -26.06
C VAL A 18 1.55 -12.57 -24.78
N HIS A 19 2.80 -13.06 -24.85
CA HIS A 19 3.68 -13.16 -23.68
C HIS A 19 4.57 -11.93 -23.54
N ASN A 20 4.53 -11.29 -22.39
CA ASN A 20 5.28 -10.05 -22.06
C ASN A 20 5.26 -9.03 -23.22
N PRO A 21 4.08 -8.58 -23.66
CA PRO A 21 3.98 -7.61 -24.76
C PRO A 21 4.69 -6.30 -24.39
N SER A 22 5.28 -5.67 -25.39
CA SER A 22 5.84 -4.31 -25.24
C SER A 22 4.73 -3.29 -25.03
N TYR A 23 5.06 -2.10 -24.54
CA TYR A 23 4.10 -0.99 -24.40
C TYR A 23 3.43 -0.61 -25.72
N ASP A 24 4.14 -0.70 -26.85
CA ASP A 24 3.55 -0.44 -28.17
C ASP A 24 2.51 -1.49 -28.57
N VAL A 25 2.77 -2.77 -28.26
CA VAL A 25 1.79 -3.84 -28.47
C VAL A 25 0.59 -3.65 -27.56
N LEU A 26 0.81 -3.36 -26.28
CA LEU A 26 -0.27 -3.11 -25.31
C LEU A 26 -1.15 -1.93 -25.76
N PHE A 27 -0.53 -0.82 -26.13
CA PHE A 27 -1.26 0.35 -26.61
C PHE A 27 -2.11 0.02 -27.85
N ALA A 28 -1.54 -0.70 -28.83
CA ALA A 28 -2.27 -1.10 -30.03
C ALA A 28 -3.44 -2.04 -29.70
N GLU A 29 -3.25 -2.97 -28.77
CA GLU A 29 -4.27 -3.94 -28.40
C GLU A 29 -5.42 -3.31 -27.59
N GLU A 30 -5.15 -2.42 -26.65
CA GLU A 30 -6.17 -1.81 -25.78
C GLU A 30 -6.93 -0.66 -26.44
N THR A 31 -6.44 -0.15 -27.57
CA THR A 31 -7.08 0.97 -28.33
C THR A 31 -7.56 0.56 -29.71
N LYS A 32 -7.41 -0.71 -30.10
CA LYS A 32 -7.81 -1.17 -31.45
C LYS A 32 -9.30 -0.98 -31.71
N PRO A 33 -9.69 -0.73 -32.98
CA PRO A 33 -11.09 -0.65 -33.35
C PRO A 33 -11.85 -1.96 -33.04
N GLY A 34 -13.13 -1.84 -32.68
CA GLY A 34 -14.01 -2.98 -32.43
C GLY A 34 -13.97 -3.51 -31.00
N LEU A 35 -13.18 -2.94 -30.10
CA LEU A 35 -13.30 -3.21 -28.68
C LEU A 35 -14.56 -2.57 -28.10
N GLU A 36 -15.28 -3.31 -27.27
CA GLU A 36 -16.52 -2.87 -26.63
C GLU A 36 -16.44 -2.92 -25.10
N GLY A 37 -17.34 -2.19 -24.43
CA GLY A 37 -17.47 -2.21 -22.98
C GLY A 37 -16.18 -1.81 -22.26
N PHE A 38 -15.84 -2.58 -21.23
CA PHE A 38 -14.68 -2.30 -20.36
C PHE A 38 -13.34 -2.78 -20.93
N GLU A 39 -13.32 -3.40 -22.11
CA GLU A 39 -12.07 -3.73 -22.80
C GLU A 39 -11.46 -2.54 -23.54
N LYS A 40 -12.29 -1.54 -23.85
CA LYS A 40 -11.91 -0.40 -24.68
C LYS A 40 -11.10 0.63 -23.89
N GLY A 41 -9.90 0.89 -24.35
CA GLY A 41 -9.10 2.04 -23.92
C GLY A 41 -9.37 3.28 -24.78
N GLN A 42 -9.43 4.44 -24.15
CA GLN A 42 -9.53 5.75 -24.80
C GLN A 42 -8.20 6.50 -24.66
N VAL A 43 -7.63 6.90 -25.80
CA VAL A 43 -6.41 7.72 -25.82
C VAL A 43 -6.73 9.13 -25.37
N THR A 44 -5.94 9.66 -24.46
CA THR A 44 -6.08 11.04 -23.97
C THR A 44 -5.14 12.00 -24.69
N ASN A 45 -5.41 13.30 -24.59
CA ASN A 45 -4.54 14.34 -25.15
C ASN A 45 -3.14 14.42 -24.48
N MET A 46 -2.99 13.79 -23.30
CA MET A 46 -1.69 13.63 -22.62
C MET A 46 -0.90 12.40 -23.10
N GLY A 47 -1.47 11.58 -23.99
CA GLY A 47 -0.86 10.37 -24.52
C GLY A 47 -1.09 9.10 -23.71
N ALA A 48 -1.61 9.21 -22.50
CA ALA A 48 -2.02 8.08 -21.67
C ALA A 48 -3.32 7.48 -22.19
N VAL A 49 -3.57 6.19 -21.87
CA VAL A 49 -4.83 5.52 -22.15
C VAL A 49 -5.69 5.53 -20.90
N ASN A 50 -6.99 5.83 -21.05
CA ASN A 50 -7.98 5.75 -19.98
C ASN A 50 -8.89 4.55 -20.21
N VAL A 51 -9.18 3.79 -19.16
CA VAL A 51 -10.07 2.64 -19.16
C VAL A 51 -11.12 2.74 -18.07
N MET A 52 -12.22 2.01 -18.23
CA MET A 52 -13.26 1.87 -17.22
C MET A 52 -13.20 0.50 -16.58
N THR A 53 -13.27 0.44 -15.25
CA THR A 53 -13.18 -0.83 -14.51
C THR A 53 -14.54 -1.41 -14.11
N GLY A 54 -15.62 -0.87 -14.67
CA GLY A 54 -16.99 -1.35 -14.46
C GLY A 54 -17.55 -0.97 -13.10
N VAL A 55 -18.34 -1.87 -12.53
CA VAL A 55 -19.02 -1.65 -11.24
C VAL A 55 -18.05 -1.44 -10.10
N TYR A 56 -16.91 -2.12 -10.14
CA TYR A 56 -15.87 -2.00 -9.12
C TYR A 56 -14.83 -0.97 -9.53
N THR A 57 -14.91 0.21 -8.95
CA THR A 57 -13.93 1.29 -9.13
C THR A 57 -12.88 1.33 -8.01
N GLY A 58 -12.83 0.30 -7.20
CA GLY A 58 -11.91 0.07 -6.10
C GLY A 58 -11.89 -1.40 -5.71
N ARG A 59 -10.99 -1.76 -4.79
CA ARG A 59 -10.92 -3.13 -4.26
C ARG A 59 -12.20 -3.50 -3.50
N SER A 60 -12.47 -4.78 -3.44
CA SER A 60 -13.57 -5.36 -2.67
C SER A 60 -13.05 -6.24 -1.51
N PRO A 61 -12.69 -5.65 -0.35
CA PRO A 61 -12.20 -6.43 0.80
C PRO A 61 -13.21 -7.46 1.31
N LYS A 62 -14.51 -7.20 1.11
CA LYS A 62 -15.57 -8.14 1.48
C LYS A 62 -15.55 -9.44 0.67
N ASP A 63 -14.97 -9.41 -0.52
CA ASP A 63 -14.90 -10.54 -1.47
C ASP A 63 -13.52 -11.20 -1.50
N LYS A 64 -12.63 -10.82 -0.56
CA LYS A 64 -11.30 -11.42 -0.37
C LYS A 64 -11.39 -12.61 0.58
N PHE A 65 -10.76 -13.74 0.16
CA PHE A 65 -10.75 -14.99 0.93
C PHE A 65 -9.41 -15.70 0.80
N PHE A 66 -9.09 -16.52 1.82
CA PHE A 66 -7.98 -17.49 1.78
C PHE A 66 -8.52 -18.91 1.92
N VAL A 67 -7.96 -19.84 1.18
CA VAL A 67 -8.25 -21.26 1.39
C VAL A 67 -7.68 -21.66 2.75
N LYS A 68 -8.53 -22.24 3.59
CA LYS A 68 -8.12 -22.75 4.90
C LYS A 68 -7.72 -24.23 4.75
N ASP A 69 -6.44 -24.47 4.82
CA ASP A 69 -5.81 -25.77 4.69
C ASP A 69 -4.64 -25.93 5.68
N GLU A 70 -3.89 -27.00 5.59
CA GLU A 70 -2.75 -27.28 6.48
C GLU A 70 -1.65 -26.21 6.45
N THR A 71 -1.46 -25.51 5.31
CA THR A 71 -0.49 -24.42 5.18
C THR A 71 -0.95 -23.16 5.88
N SER A 72 -2.21 -22.80 5.73
CA SER A 72 -2.78 -21.52 6.15
C SER A 72 -3.39 -21.55 7.55
N GLU A 73 -3.87 -22.71 8.02
CA GLU A 73 -4.69 -22.86 9.23
C GLU A 73 -4.04 -22.25 10.47
N ASN A 74 -2.74 -22.49 10.66
CA ASN A 74 -1.99 -22.06 11.85
C ASN A 74 -1.12 -20.81 11.60
N THR A 75 -1.14 -20.23 10.40
CA THR A 75 -0.30 -19.09 10.04
C THR A 75 -1.08 -17.83 9.76
N VAL A 76 -2.20 -17.93 9.06
CA VAL A 76 -3.05 -16.78 8.71
C VAL A 76 -3.75 -16.23 9.95
N TRP A 77 -3.78 -14.93 10.09
CA TRP A 77 -4.57 -14.24 11.11
C TRP A 77 -6.04 -14.17 10.67
N TRP A 78 -6.78 -15.21 11.01
CA TRP A 78 -8.17 -15.37 10.60
C TRP A 78 -9.10 -14.35 11.28
N THR A 79 -10.10 -13.91 10.52
CA THR A 79 -11.22 -13.14 11.09
C THR A 79 -11.96 -13.99 12.13
N SER A 80 -12.37 -13.37 13.24
CA SER A 80 -13.14 -14.02 14.30
C SER A 80 -14.23 -13.09 14.84
N GLU A 81 -15.07 -13.56 15.74
CA GLU A 81 -16.06 -12.71 16.41
C GLU A 81 -15.40 -11.61 17.24
N GLU A 82 -14.26 -11.91 17.84
CA GLU A 82 -13.50 -10.99 18.67
C GLU A 82 -12.70 -9.99 17.84
N TYR A 83 -12.15 -10.43 16.69
CA TYR A 83 -11.25 -9.61 15.83
C TYR A 83 -11.68 -9.69 14.38
N LYS A 84 -12.46 -8.71 13.93
CA LYS A 84 -12.85 -8.62 12.53
C LYS A 84 -11.68 -8.12 11.67
N ASN A 85 -11.34 -8.88 10.63
CA ASN A 85 -10.40 -8.51 9.58
C ASN A 85 -10.84 -9.10 8.24
N ASP A 86 -10.06 -8.84 7.18
CA ASP A 86 -10.40 -9.26 5.82
C ASP A 86 -9.87 -10.66 5.45
N ASN A 87 -9.32 -11.43 6.41
CA ASN A 87 -8.81 -12.78 6.16
C ASN A 87 -9.91 -13.81 6.45
N LYS A 88 -10.83 -13.94 5.52
CA LYS A 88 -11.95 -14.87 5.62
C LYS A 88 -11.57 -16.23 5.04
N PRO A 89 -11.92 -17.34 5.71
CA PRO A 89 -11.64 -18.67 5.20
C PRO A 89 -12.65 -19.12 4.14
N VAL A 90 -12.18 -19.90 3.18
CA VAL A 90 -13.01 -20.78 2.35
C VAL A 90 -12.43 -22.19 2.38
N ASP A 91 -13.27 -23.17 2.09
CA ASP A 91 -12.89 -24.59 2.05
C ASP A 91 -12.38 -25.03 0.66
N ALA A 92 -11.92 -26.27 0.58
CA ALA A 92 -11.42 -26.85 -0.66
C ALA A 92 -12.52 -26.98 -1.75
N LYS A 93 -13.80 -27.14 -1.37
CA LYS A 93 -14.91 -27.20 -2.31
C LYS A 93 -15.13 -25.84 -2.99
N CYS A 94 -15.13 -24.77 -2.21
CA CYS A 94 -15.20 -23.41 -2.74
C CYS A 94 -14.02 -23.11 -3.65
N TRP A 95 -12.79 -23.46 -3.23
CA TRP A 95 -11.60 -23.29 -4.05
C TRP A 95 -11.69 -24.00 -5.40
N ALA A 96 -12.09 -25.28 -5.39
CA ALA A 96 -12.25 -26.04 -6.63
C ALA A 96 -13.26 -25.38 -7.58
N ALA A 97 -14.38 -24.86 -7.05
CA ALA A 97 -15.41 -24.20 -7.86
C ALA A 97 -14.92 -22.87 -8.47
N VAL A 98 -14.26 -22.00 -7.69
CA VAL A 98 -13.78 -20.70 -8.19
C VAL A 98 -12.60 -20.90 -9.18
N LYS A 99 -11.74 -21.86 -8.93
CA LYS A 99 -10.65 -22.20 -9.84
C LYS A 99 -11.18 -22.76 -11.17
N ASP A 100 -12.18 -23.64 -11.13
CA ASP A 100 -12.84 -24.17 -12.32
C ASP A 100 -13.49 -23.08 -13.17
N LEU A 101 -14.19 -22.11 -12.54
CA LEU A 101 -14.75 -20.95 -13.23
C LEU A 101 -13.66 -20.12 -13.92
N ALA A 102 -12.55 -19.85 -13.23
CA ALA A 102 -11.44 -19.09 -13.82
C ALA A 102 -10.79 -19.85 -14.98
N THR A 103 -10.56 -21.15 -14.85
CA THR A 103 -9.95 -21.97 -15.92
C THR A 103 -10.86 -22.09 -17.14
N LYS A 104 -12.17 -22.23 -16.94
CA LYS A 104 -13.15 -22.23 -18.03
C LYS A 104 -13.19 -20.90 -18.76
N GLU A 105 -13.21 -19.79 -18.01
CA GLU A 105 -13.21 -18.43 -18.60
C GLU A 105 -11.96 -18.19 -19.44
N LEU A 106 -10.80 -18.59 -18.94
CA LEU A 106 -9.51 -18.36 -19.60
C LEU A 106 -9.16 -19.40 -20.68
N SER A 107 -9.96 -20.45 -20.85
CA SER A 107 -9.75 -21.50 -21.88
C SER A 107 -10.35 -21.13 -23.24
N ASN A 108 -9.86 -21.75 -24.31
CA ASN A 108 -10.36 -21.64 -25.68
C ASN A 108 -10.38 -20.20 -26.24
N LYS A 109 -9.43 -19.37 -25.85
CA LYS A 109 -9.31 -17.99 -26.31
C LYS A 109 -7.87 -17.51 -26.37
N ARG A 110 -7.68 -16.31 -26.87
CA ARG A 110 -6.42 -15.57 -26.85
C ARG A 110 -6.19 -14.99 -25.47
N LEU A 111 -4.98 -15.10 -24.95
CA LEU A 111 -4.61 -14.62 -23.61
C LEU A 111 -3.39 -13.72 -23.64
N PHE A 112 -3.34 -12.79 -22.70
CA PHE A 112 -2.14 -12.06 -22.32
C PHE A 112 -1.52 -12.71 -21.09
N VAL A 113 -0.23 -12.98 -21.15
CA VAL A 113 0.54 -13.51 -20.02
C VAL A 113 1.70 -12.58 -19.75
N VAL A 114 1.80 -12.11 -18.52
CA VAL A 114 2.90 -11.24 -18.08
C VAL A 114 3.67 -11.93 -16.98
N ASP A 115 4.93 -12.21 -17.22
CA ASP A 115 5.91 -12.64 -16.24
C ASP A 115 6.64 -11.41 -15.71
N ALA A 116 6.67 -11.24 -14.39
CA ALA A 116 7.25 -10.07 -13.73
C ALA A 116 7.79 -10.43 -12.35
N PHE A 117 8.53 -9.51 -11.74
CA PHE A 117 9.01 -9.68 -10.38
C PHE A 117 8.24 -8.79 -9.39
N CYS A 118 8.04 -9.29 -8.18
CA CYS A 118 7.63 -8.54 -7.01
C CYS A 118 8.78 -8.48 -6.03
N GLY A 119 9.41 -7.31 -5.88
CA GLY A 119 10.60 -7.08 -5.09
C GLY A 119 11.84 -6.77 -5.92
N ALA A 120 12.46 -5.62 -5.65
CA ALA A 120 13.64 -5.14 -6.36
C ALA A 120 14.94 -5.85 -5.94
N ASN A 121 14.95 -6.51 -4.78
CA ASN A 121 16.10 -7.28 -4.31
C ASN A 121 16.02 -8.72 -4.83
N GLU A 122 17.04 -9.14 -5.57
CA GLU A 122 17.07 -10.46 -6.23
C GLU A 122 16.94 -11.63 -5.26
N ASN A 123 17.49 -11.53 -4.05
CA ASN A 123 17.44 -12.60 -3.05
C ASN A 123 16.08 -12.71 -2.35
N SER A 124 15.23 -11.71 -2.47
CA SER A 124 13.95 -11.62 -1.74
C SER A 124 12.75 -11.45 -2.68
N ARG A 125 12.95 -11.40 -3.99
CA ARG A 125 11.90 -11.19 -4.98
C ARG A 125 11.13 -12.47 -5.28
N LEU A 126 9.88 -12.29 -5.71
CA LEU A 126 9.04 -13.35 -6.26
C LEU A 126 8.96 -13.25 -7.79
N LYS A 127 8.96 -14.40 -8.46
CA LYS A 127 8.59 -14.54 -9.86
C LYS A 127 7.09 -14.74 -9.95
N LEU A 128 6.40 -13.80 -10.61
CA LEU A 128 4.96 -13.79 -10.75
C LEU A 128 4.57 -14.06 -12.20
N ARG A 129 3.49 -14.82 -12.39
CA ARG A 129 2.84 -14.98 -13.69
C ARG A 129 1.40 -14.54 -13.62
N PHE A 130 1.07 -13.52 -14.38
CA PHE A 130 -0.29 -13.02 -14.55
C PHE A 130 -0.90 -13.57 -15.82
N ILE A 131 -2.09 -14.16 -15.74
CA ILE A 131 -2.83 -14.74 -16.85
C ILE A 131 -4.17 -14.01 -16.94
N MET A 132 -4.46 -13.38 -18.08
CA MET A 132 -5.66 -12.57 -18.30
C MET A 132 -6.04 -12.49 -19.76
N GLU A 133 -7.29 -12.12 -20.04
CA GLU A 133 -7.81 -11.96 -21.40
C GLU A 133 -7.91 -10.51 -21.88
N VAL A 134 -7.69 -9.53 -20.98
CA VAL A 134 -7.88 -8.11 -21.26
C VAL A 134 -6.53 -7.40 -21.38
N ALA A 135 -6.30 -6.72 -22.51
CA ALA A 135 -5.02 -6.08 -22.83
C ALA A 135 -4.60 -5.02 -21.80
N TRP A 136 -5.51 -4.13 -21.40
CA TRP A 136 -5.17 -3.08 -20.45
C TRP A 136 -4.91 -3.59 -19.03
N GLN A 137 -5.42 -4.77 -18.66
CA GLN A 137 -5.03 -5.43 -17.41
C GLN A 137 -3.58 -5.92 -17.46
N ALA A 138 -3.13 -6.39 -18.63
CA ALA A 138 -1.71 -6.68 -18.87
C ALA A 138 -0.86 -5.40 -18.82
N HIS A 139 -1.35 -4.29 -19.36
CA HIS A 139 -0.69 -2.99 -19.24
C HIS A 139 -0.57 -2.56 -17.77
N PHE A 140 -1.63 -2.68 -16.99
CA PHE A 140 -1.61 -2.37 -15.56
C PHE A 140 -0.51 -3.14 -14.81
N VAL A 141 -0.44 -4.47 -14.96
CA VAL A 141 0.59 -5.26 -14.27
C VAL A 141 2.00 -5.00 -14.80
N THR A 142 2.13 -4.67 -16.09
CA THR A 142 3.40 -4.23 -16.67
C THR A 142 3.89 -2.93 -16.06
N ASN A 143 2.99 -1.98 -15.76
CA ASN A 143 3.33 -0.76 -15.03
C ASN A 143 3.70 -1.06 -13.57
N MET A 144 2.91 -1.89 -12.89
CA MET A 144 2.98 -2.01 -11.44
C MET A 144 4.06 -2.96 -10.93
N PHE A 145 4.42 -3.99 -11.70
CA PHE A 145 5.43 -4.96 -11.27
C PHE A 145 6.77 -4.72 -11.97
N ILE A 146 7.82 -5.28 -11.41
CA ILE A 146 9.17 -5.08 -11.95
C ILE A 146 9.30 -5.90 -13.24
N ARG A 147 9.58 -5.21 -14.32
CA ARG A 147 9.73 -5.79 -15.66
C ARG A 147 11.06 -6.52 -15.74
N PRO A 148 11.07 -7.82 -16.11
CA PRO A 148 12.30 -8.54 -16.38
C PRO A 148 13.07 -7.90 -17.56
N THR A 149 14.38 -7.95 -17.51
CA THR A 149 15.21 -7.74 -18.70
C THR A 149 15.01 -8.90 -19.69
N ALA A 150 15.44 -8.74 -20.93
CA ALA A 150 15.35 -9.79 -21.93
C ALA A 150 16.06 -11.10 -21.49
N GLU A 151 17.20 -10.95 -20.81
CA GLU A 151 17.96 -12.09 -20.27
C GLU A 151 17.21 -12.77 -19.11
N GLU A 152 16.71 -11.99 -18.17
CA GLU A 152 15.90 -12.51 -17.05
C GLU A 152 14.63 -13.21 -17.54
N LEU A 153 13.97 -12.65 -18.57
CA LEU A 153 12.78 -13.27 -19.14
C LEU A 153 13.11 -14.59 -19.85
N ALA A 154 14.25 -14.66 -20.58
CA ALA A 154 14.70 -15.87 -21.23
C ALA A 154 15.00 -17.00 -20.21
N ASN A 155 15.42 -16.64 -19.00
CA ASN A 155 15.76 -17.55 -17.91
C ASN A 155 14.70 -17.57 -16.80
N PHE A 156 13.49 -17.07 -17.04
CA PHE A 156 12.47 -16.89 -16.00
C PHE A 156 12.07 -18.21 -15.32
N GLY A 157 11.89 -19.27 -16.11
CA GLY A 157 11.50 -20.58 -15.60
C GLY A 157 10.08 -20.62 -15.01
N GLU A 158 9.90 -21.40 -13.96
CA GLU A 158 8.61 -21.49 -13.28
C GLU A 158 8.38 -20.28 -12.36
N PRO A 159 7.15 -19.73 -12.32
CA PRO A 159 6.80 -18.69 -11.38
C PRO A 159 6.70 -19.22 -9.94
N ASP A 160 6.95 -18.37 -8.97
CA ASP A 160 6.72 -18.65 -7.56
C ASP A 160 5.25 -18.52 -7.17
N PHE A 161 4.49 -17.70 -7.90
CA PHE A 161 3.06 -17.47 -7.68
C PHE A 161 2.36 -17.11 -8.99
N VAL A 162 1.10 -17.56 -9.14
CA VAL A 162 0.30 -17.37 -10.37
C VAL A 162 -0.97 -16.59 -10.04
N ILE A 163 -1.31 -15.62 -10.87
CA ILE A 163 -2.53 -14.83 -10.77
C ILE A 163 -3.40 -15.12 -11.99
N MET A 164 -4.56 -15.71 -11.76
CA MET A 164 -5.57 -15.99 -12.78
C MET A 164 -6.66 -14.91 -12.68
N ASN A 165 -6.60 -13.92 -13.57
CA ASN A 165 -7.57 -12.83 -13.60
C ASN A 165 -8.65 -13.08 -14.66
N ALA A 166 -9.78 -13.62 -14.21
CA ALA A 166 -10.93 -13.96 -15.04
C ALA A 166 -12.10 -12.97 -14.75
N SER A 167 -11.86 -11.68 -15.05
CA SER A 167 -12.78 -10.58 -14.69
C SER A 167 -14.19 -10.73 -15.22
N LYS A 168 -14.39 -11.47 -16.32
CA LYS A 168 -15.71 -11.65 -16.97
C LYS A 168 -16.53 -12.76 -16.32
N ALA A 169 -15.91 -13.71 -15.60
CA ALA A 169 -16.62 -14.78 -14.94
C ALA A 169 -17.27 -14.35 -13.64
N LYS A 170 -18.46 -14.89 -13.35
CA LYS A 170 -19.24 -14.62 -12.14
C LYS A 170 -19.48 -15.90 -11.36
N VAL A 171 -19.54 -15.80 -10.04
CA VAL A 171 -19.90 -16.91 -9.15
C VAL A 171 -21.40 -16.85 -8.86
N GLU A 172 -22.22 -17.40 -9.74
CA GLU A 172 -23.70 -17.34 -9.62
C GLU A 172 -24.20 -18.00 -8.34
N ASN A 173 -23.61 -19.13 -7.95
CA ASN A 173 -23.95 -19.88 -6.75
C ASN A 173 -23.12 -19.49 -5.51
N TYR A 174 -22.71 -18.24 -5.41
CA TYR A 174 -21.83 -17.74 -4.35
C TYR A 174 -22.32 -18.04 -2.93
N LYS A 175 -23.64 -18.00 -2.69
CA LYS A 175 -24.24 -18.30 -1.36
C LYS A 175 -23.97 -19.75 -0.92
N GLU A 176 -24.06 -20.71 -1.85
CA GLU A 176 -23.82 -22.12 -1.58
C GLU A 176 -22.33 -22.41 -1.29
N LEU A 177 -21.44 -21.54 -1.81
CA LEU A 177 -20.00 -21.60 -1.61
C LEU A 177 -19.51 -20.80 -0.40
N GLY A 178 -20.41 -20.14 0.34
CA GLY A 178 -20.06 -19.31 1.48
C GLY A 178 -19.35 -17.98 1.13
N LEU A 179 -19.46 -17.54 -0.12
CA LEU A 179 -18.91 -16.26 -0.59
C LEU A 179 -19.86 -15.11 -0.31
N ASN A 180 -19.33 -13.88 -0.31
CA ASN A 180 -20.09 -12.68 0.00
C ASN A 180 -20.96 -12.19 -1.16
N SER A 181 -20.50 -12.37 -2.40
CA SER A 181 -21.18 -11.93 -3.62
C SER A 181 -20.76 -12.78 -4.83
N GLU A 182 -21.25 -12.43 -6.02
CA GLU A 182 -20.81 -13.04 -7.29
C GLU A 182 -19.34 -12.75 -7.63
N THR A 183 -18.69 -11.87 -6.86
CA THR A 183 -17.28 -11.50 -7.00
C THR A 183 -16.45 -12.30 -6.01
N ALA A 184 -15.28 -12.78 -6.44
CA ALA A 184 -14.37 -13.52 -5.57
C ALA A 184 -12.91 -13.19 -5.88
N VAL A 185 -12.15 -12.92 -4.83
CA VAL A 185 -10.69 -12.79 -4.85
C VAL A 185 -10.15 -13.81 -3.85
N VAL A 186 -9.72 -14.95 -4.34
CA VAL A 186 -9.38 -16.11 -3.50
C VAL A 186 -7.92 -16.48 -3.66
N PHE A 187 -7.23 -16.64 -2.52
CA PHE A 187 -5.84 -17.06 -2.45
C PHE A 187 -5.76 -18.52 -1.97
N ASN A 188 -5.05 -19.35 -2.73
CA ASN A 188 -4.57 -20.64 -2.26
C ASN A 188 -3.06 -20.58 -2.03
N LEU A 189 -2.65 -20.57 -0.77
CA LEU A 189 -1.23 -20.44 -0.38
C LEU A 189 -0.44 -21.72 -0.64
N THR A 190 -1.10 -22.87 -0.62
CA THR A 190 -0.48 -24.17 -0.91
C THR A 190 -0.23 -24.35 -2.41
N GLU A 191 -1.24 -24.07 -3.25
CA GLU A 191 -1.09 -24.10 -4.70
C GLU A 191 -0.36 -22.89 -5.27
N LYS A 192 -0.19 -21.82 -4.46
CA LYS A 192 0.43 -20.55 -4.86
C LYS A 192 -0.29 -19.89 -6.04
N ILE A 193 -1.60 -19.81 -5.92
CA ILE A 193 -2.49 -19.24 -6.95
C ILE A 193 -3.44 -18.24 -6.30
N GLN A 194 -3.63 -17.08 -6.97
CA GLN A 194 -4.74 -16.16 -6.74
C GLN A 194 -5.71 -16.25 -7.92
N VAL A 195 -7.00 -16.39 -7.61
CA VAL A 195 -8.08 -16.31 -8.60
C VAL A 195 -8.87 -15.02 -8.36
N ILE A 196 -9.12 -14.25 -9.42
CA ILE A 196 -9.93 -13.03 -9.40
C ILE A 196 -11.10 -13.21 -10.38
N LEU A 197 -12.33 -13.06 -9.86
CA LEU A 197 -13.58 -13.22 -10.62
C LEU A 197 -14.47 -11.99 -10.46
N ASN A 198 -15.10 -11.56 -11.54
CA ASN A 198 -16.14 -10.53 -11.60
C ASN A 198 -15.73 -9.13 -11.11
N THR A 199 -14.45 -8.83 -11.12
CA THR A 199 -13.96 -7.45 -10.93
C THR A 199 -12.89 -7.14 -11.97
N TRP A 200 -12.98 -5.96 -12.56
CA TRP A 200 -12.01 -5.49 -13.56
C TRP A 200 -10.94 -4.59 -12.95
N TYR A 201 -11.12 -4.18 -11.69
CA TYR A 201 -10.21 -3.26 -11.02
C TYR A 201 -8.80 -3.83 -10.87
N GLY A 202 -7.81 -3.17 -11.51
CA GLY A 202 -6.42 -3.63 -11.56
C GLY A 202 -5.77 -3.76 -10.18
N GLY A 203 -6.19 -2.92 -9.24
CA GLY A 203 -5.68 -2.91 -7.87
C GLY A 203 -5.87 -4.23 -7.09
N GLU A 204 -6.74 -5.15 -7.53
CA GLU A 204 -6.86 -6.47 -6.91
C GLU A 204 -5.61 -7.33 -7.17
N MET A 205 -5.04 -7.27 -8.38
CA MET A 205 -3.79 -7.95 -8.70
C MET A 205 -2.61 -7.36 -7.91
N LYS A 206 -2.52 -6.02 -7.87
CA LYS A 206 -1.47 -5.30 -7.14
C LYS A 206 -1.50 -5.62 -5.64
N LYS A 207 -2.62 -5.35 -4.99
CA LYS A 207 -2.77 -5.53 -3.54
C LYS A 207 -2.86 -6.99 -3.12
N GLY A 208 -3.26 -7.87 -4.04
CA GLY A 208 -3.18 -9.31 -3.83
C GLY A 208 -1.75 -9.76 -3.60
N MET A 209 -0.82 -9.33 -4.43
CA MET A 209 0.58 -9.67 -4.27
C MET A 209 1.21 -8.99 -3.05
N PHE A 210 0.79 -7.79 -2.70
CA PHE A 210 1.18 -7.18 -1.44
C PHE A 210 0.72 -8.02 -0.23
N SER A 211 -0.51 -8.53 -0.24
CA SER A 211 -1.00 -9.42 0.81
C SER A 211 -0.20 -10.72 0.89
N TYR A 212 0.23 -11.26 -0.26
CA TYR A 212 1.08 -12.45 -0.30
C TYR A 212 2.50 -12.17 0.20
N MET A 213 3.09 -11.03 -0.15
CA MET A 213 4.38 -10.60 0.40
C MET A 213 4.29 -10.39 1.92
N ASN A 214 3.18 -9.83 2.42
CA ASN A 214 2.89 -9.70 3.84
C ASN A 214 2.71 -11.07 4.56
N TYR A 215 2.36 -12.11 3.84
CA TYR A 215 2.38 -13.47 4.36
C TYR A 215 3.79 -14.05 4.39
N LEU A 216 4.51 -13.94 3.27
CA LEU A 216 5.76 -14.65 3.04
C LEU A 216 6.96 -14.03 3.78
N LEU A 217 7.15 -12.71 3.67
CA LEU A 217 8.37 -12.06 4.15
C LEU A 217 8.56 -12.16 5.68
N PRO A 218 7.54 -11.88 6.52
CA PRO A 218 7.74 -12.00 7.96
C PRO A 218 8.00 -13.43 8.43
N LEU A 219 7.45 -14.44 7.73
CA LEU A 219 7.73 -15.85 8.02
C LEU A 219 9.18 -16.23 7.69
N ASN A 220 9.82 -15.48 6.79
CA ASN A 220 11.23 -15.65 6.42
C ASN A 220 12.17 -14.63 7.11
N GLY A 221 11.73 -13.96 8.19
CA GLY A 221 12.53 -13.04 8.97
C GLY A 221 12.83 -11.70 8.30
N MET A 222 12.00 -11.26 7.36
CA MET A 222 12.10 -9.99 6.65
C MET A 222 10.92 -9.08 7.02
N ALA A 223 11.13 -7.76 7.04
CA ALA A 223 10.04 -6.83 7.22
C ALA A 223 9.30 -6.62 5.88
N SER A 224 7.96 -6.63 5.94
CA SER A 224 7.07 -6.23 4.85
C SER A 224 6.27 -5.02 5.32
N MET A 225 6.23 -3.96 4.50
CA MET A 225 5.84 -2.63 4.96
C MET A 225 4.97 -1.90 3.95
N HIS A 226 3.85 -1.36 4.41
CA HIS A 226 3.03 -0.39 3.69
C HIS A 226 3.58 1.01 3.99
N CYS A 227 4.56 1.42 3.24
CA CYS A 227 5.29 2.67 3.45
C CYS A 227 5.84 3.21 2.14
N SER A 228 6.15 4.49 2.09
CA SER A 228 7.05 5.05 1.09
C SER A 228 8.50 5.06 1.61
N ALA A 229 9.47 5.10 0.71
CA ALA A 229 10.88 5.09 1.05
C ALA A 229 11.69 5.96 0.10
N ASN A 230 12.70 6.63 0.65
CA ASN A 230 13.70 7.37 -0.11
C ASN A 230 15.09 7.16 0.48
N THR A 231 16.11 7.55 -0.27
CA THR A 231 17.51 7.54 0.20
C THR A 231 18.17 8.87 -0.10
N ASP A 232 19.28 9.20 0.60
CA ASP A 232 20.11 10.33 0.21
C ASP A 232 20.71 10.13 -1.19
N LYS A 233 21.21 11.21 -1.79
CA LYS A 233 21.76 11.16 -3.17
C LYS A 233 23.04 10.33 -3.28
N GLU A 234 23.73 10.13 -2.16
CA GLU A 234 24.93 9.29 -2.05
C GLU A 234 24.62 7.82 -1.82
N GLY A 235 23.34 7.46 -1.58
CA GLY A 235 22.92 6.08 -1.31
C GLY A 235 23.45 5.49 0.00
N LYS A 236 23.61 6.32 1.04
CA LYS A 236 24.18 5.93 2.34
C LYS A 236 23.12 5.68 3.41
N SER A 237 21.97 6.32 3.29
CA SER A 237 20.93 6.29 4.32
C SER A 237 19.54 6.36 3.72
N SER A 238 18.74 5.33 3.97
CA SER A 238 17.31 5.32 3.62
C SER A 238 16.46 5.81 4.78
N ALA A 239 15.31 6.41 4.43
CA ALA A 239 14.23 6.75 5.35
C ALA A 239 12.94 6.11 4.87
N ILE A 240 12.13 5.60 5.79
CA ILE A 240 10.84 4.99 5.50
C ILE A 240 9.72 5.75 6.20
N PHE A 241 8.62 5.94 5.48
CA PHE A 241 7.49 6.76 5.92
C PHE A 241 6.22 5.91 5.88
N PHE A 242 5.70 5.57 7.06
CA PHE A 242 4.39 4.98 7.19
C PHE A 242 3.33 6.07 7.35
N GLY A 243 2.14 5.82 6.88
CA GLY A 243 1.04 6.76 7.05
C GLY A 243 -0.19 6.37 6.23
N LEU A 244 -1.35 6.70 6.75
CA LEU A 244 -2.62 6.52 6.07
C LEU A 244 -2.89 7.66 5.08
N SER A 245 -3.95 7.55 4.29
CA SER A 245 -4.36 8.61 3.37
C SER A 245 -4.53 9.95 4.11
N GLY A 246 -4.03 11.04 3.51
CA GLY A 246 -4.14 12.39 4.08
C GLY A 246 -3.10 12.77 5.13
N THR A 247 -2.19 11.86 5.51
CA THR A 247 -1.11 12.15 6.46
C THR A 247 0.11 12.82 5.83
N GLY A 248 0.17 12.89 4.49
CA GLY A 248 1.28 13.50 3.76
C GLY A 248 2.39 12.52 3.36
N LYS A 249 2.14 11.21 3.40
CA LYS A 249 3.13 10.16 3.06
C LYS A 249 3.86 10.44 1.75
N THR A 250 3.13 10.56 0.65
CA THR A 250 3.70 10.82 -0.68
C THR A 250 4.43 12.16 -0.74
N THR A 251 3.80 13.24 -0.25
CA THR A 251 4.36 14.60 -0.28
C THR A 251 5.66 14.72 0.51
N LEU A 252 5.76 14.05 1.66
CA LEU A 252 6.93 14.15 2.54
C LEU A 252 8.07 13.21 2.12
N SER A 253 7.75 12.06 1.50
CA SER A 253 8.76 11.14 0.98
C SER A 253 9.34 11.57 -0.38
N THR A 254 8.60 12.36 -1.15
CA THR A 254 9.06 12.97 -2.40
C THR A 254 9.77 14.29 -2.07
N ASP A 255 11.08 14.23 -1.93
CA ASP A 255 11.95 15.36 -1.63
C ASP A 255 13.00 15.52 -2.74
N PRO A 256 13.12 16.69 -3.40
CA PRO A 256 14.13 16.91 -4.44
C PRO A 256 15.57 16.76 -3.94
N LYS A 257 15.81 16.81 -2.63
CA LYS A 257 17.12 16.56 -2.01
C LYS A 257 17.46 15.07 -1.90
N ARG A 258 16.49 14.18 -2.10
CA ARG A 258 16.62 12.73 -1.93
C ARG A 258 16.13 11.99 -3.17
N LEU A 259 16.42 10.71 -3.28
CA LEU A 259 15.98 9.84 -4.38
C LEU A 259 14.86 8.92 -3.89
N LEU A 260 13.74 8.87 -4.60
CA LEU A 260 12.63 7.98 -4.30
C LEU A 260 13.04 6.52 -4.56
N ILE A 261 12.83 5.63 -3.59
CA ILE A 261 12.90 4.17 -3.76
C ILE A 261 11.52 3.67 -4.23
N GLY A 262 10.46 4.11 -3.59
CA GLY A 262 9.08 3.82 -3.95
C GLY A 262 8.09 4.56 -3.06
N ASP A 263 6.82 4.57 -3.48
CA ASP A 263 5.78 5.39 -2.84
C ASP A 263 4.81 4.62 -1.94
N ASP A 264 4.78 3.25 -1.98
CA ASP A 264 3.69 2.51 -1.34
C ASP A 264 4.08 1.19 -0.63
N GLU A 265 4.87 0.31 -1.26
CA GLU A 265 5.08 -1.07 -0.78
C GLU A 265 6.56 -1.45 -0.79
N HIS A 266 7.11 -1.82 0.37
CA HIS A 266 8.53 -2.12 0.52
C HIS A 266 8.79 -3.34 1.40
N GLY A 267 9.93 -3.99 1.14
CA GLY A 267 10.55 -4.95 2.04
C GLY A 267 11.83 -4.39 2.64
N TRP A 268 12.23 -4.98 3.76
CA TRP A 268 13.51 -4.71 4.39
C TRP A 268 14.14 -6.03 4.80
N ASP A 269 15.16 -6.43 4.07
CA ASP A 269 15.95 -7.64 4.30
C ASP A 269 17.36 -7.34 4.83
N ASP A 270 18.27 -8.27 4.70
CA ASP A 270 19.64 -8.10 5.19
C ASP A 270 20.53 -7.25 4.27
N GLU A 271 20.08 -6.92 3.07
CA GLU A 271 20.76 -6.03 2.14
C GLU A 271 20.30 -4.57 2.25
N GLY A 272 19.05 -4.33 2.68
CA GLY A 272 18.50 -3.00 2.81
C GLY A 272 17.00 -2.92 2.50
N VAL A 273 16.54 -1.73 2.17
CA VAL A 273 15.15 -1.45 1.81
C VAL A 273 14.97 -1.60 0.30
N PHE A 274 13.92 -2.30 -0.11
CA PHE A 274 13.61 -2.51 -1.53
C PHE A 274 12.12 -2.34 -1.83
N ASN A 275 11.83 -1.78 -2.99
CA ASN A 275 10.47 -1.63 -3.50
C ASN A 275 9.93 -2.98 -3.99
N PHE A 276 8.66 -3.28 -3.74
CA PHE A 276 8.00 -4.43 -4.35
C PHE A 276 7.62 -4.18 -5.79
N GLU A 277 7.46 -2.93 -6.16
CA GLU A 277 6.83 -2.49 -7.39
C GLU A 277 7.82 -1.95 -8.42
N GLY A 278 7.41 -2.00 -9.68
CA GLY A 278 8.12 -1.38 -10.81
C GLY A 278 7.50 -0.07 -11.28
N GLY A 279 6.48 0.42 -10.59
CA GLY A 279 5.74 1.63 -10.94
C GLY A 279 5.03 2.25 -9.76
N CYS A 280 4.23 3.27 -10.05
CA CYS A 280 3.41 3.99 -9.08
C CYS A 280 1.93 3.92 -9.44
N TYR A 281 1.05 3.95 -8.43
CA TYR A 281 -0.40 3.90 -8.58
C TYR A 281 -1.06 5.01 -7.76
N ALA A 282 -1.24 6.16 -8.38
CA ALA A 282 -1.67 7.39 -7.72
C ALA A 282 -3.17 7.66 -7.92
N LYS A 283 -3.79 8.32 -6.94
CA LYS A 283 -5.10 8.98 -7.12
C LYS A 283 -4.92 10.21 -7.98
N VAL A 284 -5.89 10.45 -8.87
CA VAL A 284 -5.88 11.65 -9.75
C VAL A 284 -7.15 12.48 -9.63
N ILE A 285 -8.03 12.17 -8.68
CA ILE A 285 -9.18 13.04 -8.40
C ILE A 285 -8.68 14.40 -7.90
N ASN A 286 -9.16 15.48 -8.52
CA ASN A 286 -8.71 16.86 -8.27
C ASN A 286 -7.19 17.06 -8.45
N LEU A 287 -6.55 16.26 -9.30
CA LEU A 287 -5.12 16.40 -9.58
C LEU A 287 -4.82 17.82 -10.10
N ASP A 288 -3.84 18.45 -9.49
CA ASP A 288 -3.39 19.79 -9.83
C ASP A 288 -1.88 19.80 -10.14
N LYS A 289 -1.53 20.45 -11.25
CA LYS A 289 -0.16 20.46 -11.76
C LYS A 289 0.84 21.14 -10.84
N GLU A 290 0.41 22.15 -10.10
CA GLU A 290 1.32 22.93 -9.24
C GLU A 290 1.56 22.22 -7.92
N SER A 291 0.53 21.57 -7.38
CA SER A 291 0.63 20.86 -6.10
C SER A 291 1.22 19.45 -6.23
N GLU A 292 1.00 18.76 -7.35
CA GLU A 292 1.46 17.38 -7.59
C GLU A 292 2.15 17.23 -8.96
N PRO A 293 3.24 17.98 -9.21
CA PRO A 293 3.89 18.03 -10.52
C PRO A 293 4.43 16.67 -10.99
N ASP A 294 4.92 15.83 -10.09
CA ASP A 294 5.47 14.53 -10.44
C ASP A 294 4.40 13.59 -11.01
N ILE A 295 3.23 13.53 -10.38
CA ILE A 295 2.11 12.72 -10.86
C ILE A 295 1.59 13.30 -12.18
N TRP A 296 1.42 14.62 -12.26
CA TRP A 296 0.97 15.28 -13.48
C TRP A 296 1.88 14.97 -14.66
N ASN A 297 3.19 15.13 -14.51
CA ASN A 297 4.18 14.89 -15.56
C ASN A 297 4.36 13.39 -15.90
N ALA A 298 3.95 12.50 -15.00
CA ALA A 298 3.97 11.06 -15.25
C ALA A 298 2.79 10.59 -16.12
N ILE A 299 1.72 11.39 -16.28
CA ILE A 299 0.59 11.09 -17.17
C ILE A 299 1.01 11.41 -18.61
N LYS A 300 1.53 10.42 -19.29
CA LYS A 300 2.02 10.47 -20.68
C LYS A 300 1.92 9.07 -21.29
N ARG A 301 2.46 8.87 -22.49
CA ARG A 301 2.53 7.53 -23.10
C ARG A 301 3.05 6.50 -22.10
N ASP A 302 2.46 5.31 -22.09
CA ASP A 302 2.70 4.18 -21.18
C ASP A 302 2.05 4.33 -19.77
N ALA A 303 1.47 5.47 -19.45
CA ALA A 303 0.60 5.59 -18.29
C ALA A 303 -0.82 5.08 -18.62
N LEU A 304 -1.47 4.46 -17.62
CA LEU A 304 -2.83 3.94 -17.71
C LEU A 304 -3.71 4.61 -16.64
N LEU A 305 -4.71 5.37 -17.11
CA LEU A 305 -5.73 5.98 -16.27
C LEU A 305 -6.91 5.01 -16.07
N GLU A 306 -7.52 5.05 -14.90
CA GLU A 306 -8.71 4.25 -14.57
C GLU A 306 -9.85 5.17 -14.10
N ASN A 307 -11.01 5.01 -14.73
CA ASN A 307 -12.29 5.63 -14.36
C ASN A 307 -12.32 7.16 -14.42
N CYS A 308 -11.41 7.78 -15.18
CA CYS A 308 -11.48 9.20 -15.47
C CYS A 308 -12.53 9.48 -16.55
N THR A 309 -13.20 10.62 -16.51
CA THR A 309 -14.00 11.11 -17.63
C THR A 309 -13.11 11.86 -18.61
N VAL A 310 -13.26 11.51 -19.88
CA VAL A 310 -12.47 12.05 -20.99
C VAL A 310 -13.42 12.46 -22.10
N ASN A 311 -13.30 13.69 -22.59
CA ASN A 311 -14.16 14.19 -23.67
C ASN A 311 -13.72 13.68 -25.07
N ALA A 312 -14.42 14.10 -26.11
CA ALA A 312 -14.13 13.67 -27.49
C ALA A 312 -12.75 14.13 -27.99
N GLU A 313 -12.24 15.22 -27.47
CA GLU A 313 -10.93 15.81 -27.78
C GLU A 313 -9.79 15.15 -26.99
N GLY A 314 -10.11 14.19 -26.11
CA GLY A 314 -9.16 13.48 -25.27
C GLY A 314 -8.77 14.23 -24.00
N GLU A 315 -9.44 15.30 -23.64
CA GLU A 315 -9.18 16.07 -22.43
C GLU A 315 -9.75 15.35 -21.19
N ILE A 316 -8.95 15.28 -20.13
CA ILE A 316 -9.27 14.59 -18.89
C ILE A 316 -9.89 15.58 -17.92
N ASN A 317 -11.05 15.25 -17.35
CA ASN A 317 -11.63 16.01 -16.25
C ASN A 317 -11.29 15.36 -14.90
N PHE A 318 -10.21 15.80 -14.26
CA PHE A 318 -9.78 15.30 -12.96
C PHE A 318 -10.71 15.68 -11.80
N ALA A 319 -11.58 16.67 -11.96
CA ALA A 319 -12.54 17.09 -10.92
C ALA A 319 -13.84 16.28 -10.95
N ASP A 320 -14.09 15.52 -12.02
CA ASP A 320 -15.34 14.77 -12.18
C ASP A 320 -15.37 13.52 -11.29
N LYS A 321 -16.40 13.45 -10.46
CA LYS A 321 -16.67 12.36 -9.52
C LYS A 321 -17.85 11.49 -9.95
N SER A 322 -18.39 11.71 -11.15
CA SER A 322 -19.61 11.03 -11.62
C SER A 322 -19.44 9.51 -11.71
N VAL A 323 -18.24 9.04 -12.05
CA VAL A 323 -17.91 7.61 -12.05
C VAL A 323 -17.49 7.18 -10.66
N THR A 324 -16.49 7.84 -10.08
CA THR A 324 -15.94 7.53 -8.76
C THR A 324 -15.06 8.66 -8.23
N GLU A 325 -14.91 8.75 -6.91
CA GLU A 325 -13.86 9.57 -6.28
C GLU A 325 -12.48 8.85 -6.26
N ASN A 326 -12.41 7.60 -6.71
CA ASN A 326 -11.20 6.79 -6.74
C ASN A 326 -10.61 6.66 -8.15
N THR A 327 -10.59 7.76 -8.90
CA THR A 327 -9.87 7.80 -10.18
C THR A 327 -8.38 7.59 -9.95
N ARG A 328 -7.74 6.80 -10.83
CA ARG A 328 -6.34 6.37 -10.66
C ARG A 328 -5.53 6.55 -11.92
N VAL A 329 -4.21 6.59 -11.74
CA VAL A 329 -3.22 6.39 -12.80
C VAL A 329 -2.16 5.41 -12.34
N SER A 330 -1.80 4.45 -13.18
CA SER A 330 -0.58 3.65 -13.05
C SER A 330 0.44 4.07 -14.10
N TYR A 331 1.70 4.11 -13.71
CA TYR A 331 2.81 4.43 -14.61
C TYR A 331 4.10 3.76 -14.13
N PRO A 332 5.02 3.42 -15.06
CA PRO A 332 6.31 2.88 -14.67
C PRO A 332 7.11 3.91 -13.88
N ILE A 333 7.89 3.46 -12.89
CA ILE A 333 8.57 4.36 -11.94
C ILE A 333 9.54 5.32 -12.64
N TYR A 334 10.09 4.94 -13.78
CA TYR A 334 11.01 5.81 -14.56
C TYR A 334 10.33 7.04 -15.19
N HIS A 335 8.99 7.17 -15.12
CA HIS A 335 8.32 8.42 -15.42
C HIS A 335 8.62 9.52 -14.40
N ILE A 336 9.07 9.16 -13.19
CA ILE A 336 9.57 10.08 -12.18
C ILE A 336 11.08 10.25 -12.36
N GLU A 337 11.57 11.49 -12.34
CA GLU A 337 12.99 11.79 -12.59
C GLU A 337 13.87 11.47 -11.38
N ASN A 338 13.41 11.85 -10.19
CA ASN A 338 14.19 11.82 -8.94
C ASN A 338 14.06 10.47 -8.20
N ILE A 339 14.47 9.39 -8.87
CA ILE A 339 14.39 8.01 -8.38
C ILE A 339 15.76 7.36 -8.25
N VAL A 340 15.83 6.30 -7.44
CA VAL A 340 16.99 5.41 -7.40
C VAL A 340 17.08 4.61 -8.70
N LYS A 341 18.27 4.58 -9.30
CA LYS A 341 18.55 3.82 -10.53
C LYS A 341 19.73 2.88 -10.32
N PRO A 342 19.83 1.77 -11.07
CA PRO A 342 18.88 1.25 -12.08
C PRO A 342 17.71 0.49 -11.48
N VAL A 343 17.76 0.13 -10.19
CA VAL A 343 16.79 -0.72 -9.50
C VAL A 343 16.32 0.00 -8.23
N SER A 344 15.03 -0.07 -7.92
CA SER A 344 14.39 0.61 -6.79
C SER A 344 14.72 -0.06 -5.45
N LYS A 345 15.98 0.04 -5.02
CA LYS A 345 16.47 -0.42 -3.71
C LYS A 345 17.48 0.57 -3.12
N GLY A 346 17.60 0.59 -1.82
CA GLY A 346 18.51 1.46 -1.08
C GLY A 346 19.13 0.76 0.11
N PRO A 347 20.07 1.42 0.81
CA PRO A 347 20.69 0.88 2.01
C PRO A 347 19.66 0.69 3.13
N HIS A 348 20.11 0.11 4.24
CA HIS A 348 19.29 0.01 5.44
C HIS A 348 18.72 1.36 5.86
N ALA A 349 17.46 1.36 6.29
CA ALA A 349 16.87 2.57 6.84
C ALA A 349 17.58 2.99 8.13
N LYS A 350 17.79 4.29 8.28
CA LYS A 350 18.26 4.92 9.52
C LYS A 350 17.12 5.62 10.26
N GLN A 351 16.13 6.08 9.54
CA GLN A 351 14.95 6.75 10.09
C GLN A 351 13.67 5.99 9.68
N VAL A 352 12.85 5.71 10.69
CA VAL A 352 11.51 5.12 10.56
C VAL A 352 10.51 6.17 11.04
N ILE A 353 9.65 6.66 10.15
CA ILE A 353 8.77 7.78 10.42
C ILE A 353 7.32 7.32 10.32
N PHE A 354 6.58 7.41 11.43
CA PHE A 354 5.14 7.18 11.47
C PHE A 354 4.43 8.51 11.33
N LEU A 355 3.74 8.73 10.20
CA LEU A 355 2.95 9.93 9.96
C LEU A 355 1.54 9.72 10.48
N SER A 356 1.08 10.67 11.29
CA SER A 356 -0.28 10.73 11.80
C SER A 356 -0.85 12.12 11.54
N ALA A 357 -2.13 12.21 11.25
CA ALA A 357 -2.84 13.50 11.22
C ALA A 357 -3.84 13.51 12.38
N ASP A 358 -3.41 14.01 13.54
CA ASP A 358 -4.24 14.11 14.72
C ASP A 358 -5.21 15.28 14.59
N ALA A 359 -6.52 15.03 14.61
CA ALA A 359 -7.57 16.04 14.57
C ALA A 359 -8.02 16.49 15.97
N PHE A 360 -7.48 15.89 17.04
CA PHE A 360 -7.85 16.21 18.42
C PHE A 360 -6.95 17.32 19.01
N GLY A 361 -5.80 17.58 18.38
CA GLY A 361 -4.83 18.57 18.85
C GLY A 361 -4.02 18.12 20.05
N VAL A 362 -3.83 16.83 20.22
CA VAL A 362 -3.18 16.21 21.40
C VAL A 362 -1.73 15.84 21.14
N LEU A 363 -1.48 15.20 19.99
CA LEU A 363 -0.16 14.66 19.69
C LEU A 363 0.83 15.80 19.38
N PRO A 364 2.07 15.73 19.94
CA PRO A 364 3.11 16.68 19.57
C PRO A 364 3.48 16.53 18.09
N PRO A 365 4.01 17.60 17.46
CA PRO A 365 4.45 17.55 16.06
C PRO A 365 5.48 16.48 15.78
N VAL A 366 6.31 16.13 16.77
CA VAL A 366 7.24 15.01 16.69
C VAL A 366 7.49 14.39 18.06
N SER A 367 7.58 13.06 18.08
CA SER A 367 7.95 12.26 19.26
C SER A 367 9.03 11.26 18.87
N ILE A 368 10.03 11.12 19.72
CA ILE A 368 11.09 10.11 19.59
C ILE A 368 10.61 8.86 20.32
N LEU A 369 10.56 7.72 19.62
CA LEU A 369 10.02 6.48 20.16
C LEU A 369 11.12 5.51 20.58
N ASN A 370 10.96 4.85 21.73
CA ASN A 370 11.76 3.69 22.07
C ASN A 370 11.27 2.43 21.33
N ALA A 371 11.96 1.29 21.47
CA ALA A 371 11.63 0.06 20.76
C ALA A 371 10.20 -0.45 21.06
N GLU A 372 9.77 -0.45 22.30
CA GLU A 372 8.46 -0.93 22.70
C GLU A 372 7.34 0.03 22.25
N GLN A 373 7.55 1.35 22.37
CA GLN A 373 6.65 2.36 21.81
C GLN A 373 6.57 2.24 20.28
N THR A 374 7.69 1.98 19.61
CA THR A 374 7.70 1.76 18.16
C THR A 374 6.74 0.63 17.78
N LYS A 375 6.80 -0.52 18.44
CA LYS A 375 5.87 -1.63 18.21
C LYS A 375 4.42 -1.23 18.50
N TYR A 376 4.16 -0.60 19.67
CA TYR A 376 2.82 -0.21 20.08
C TYR A 376 2.14 0.73 19.09
N TYR A 377 2.82 1.82 18.70
CA TYR A 377 2.25 2.83 17.80
C TYR A 377 2.24 2.37 16.34
N PHE A 378 3.16 1.50 15.95
CA PHE A 378 3.10 0.79 14.67
C PHE A 378 1.85 -0.11 14.57
N LEU A 379 1.60 -0.94 15.58
CA LEU A 379 0.40 -1.78 15.63
C LEU A 379 -0.88 -0.94 15.66
N SER A 380 -0.87 0.20 16.32
CA SER A 380 -2.03 1.09 16.37
C SER A 380 -2.35 1.73 15.03
N GLY A 381 -1.36 2.23 14.30
CA GLY A 381 -1.52 2.84 12.97
C GLY A 381 -2.55 3.97 12.98
N PHE A 382 -2.37 4.96 13.86
CA PHE A 382 -3.36 6.00 14.13
C PHE A 382 -3.32 7.15 13.14
N THR A 383 -4.50 7.59 12.75
CA THR A 383 -4.78 8.93 12.22
C THR A 383 -6.19 9.37 12.62
N ALA A 384 -6.54 10.62 12.39
CA ALA A 384 -7.92 11.08 12.58
C ALA A 384 -8.45 11.72 11.29
N LYS A 385 -9.73 11.54 11.02
CA LYS A 385 -10.45 12.20 9.95
C LYS A 385 -11.17 13.42 10.50
N LEU A 386 -11.06 14.55 9.82
CA LEU A 386 -11.81 15.75 10.16
C LEU A 386 -13.28 15.64 9.75
N ALA A 387 -14.12 16.38 10.48
CA ALA A 387 -15.49 16.66 10.05
C ALA A 387 -15.51 17.25 8.63
N GLY A 388 -16.39 16.72 7.77
CA GLY A 388 -16.58 17.21 6.41
C GLY A 388 -15.52 16.75 5.39
N THR A 389 -14.51 15.95 5.77
CA THR A 389 -13.49 15.43 4.84
C THR A 389 -13.96 14.17 4.07
N GLU A 390 -14.94 13.46 4.61
CA GLU A 390 -15.60 12.32 3.97
C GLU A 390 -17.11 12.39 4.25
N ARG A 391 -17.89 11.79 3.35
CA ARG A 391 -19.35 11.74 3.49
C ARG A 391 -19.76 11.02 4.78
N GLY A 392 -20.50 11.72 5.64
CA GLY A 392 -20.99 11.17 6.92
C GLY A 392 -20.05 11.40 8.12
N ILE A 393 -18.91 12.07 7.95
CA ILE A 393 -18.02 12.47 9.06
C ILE A 393 -18.41 13.87 9.52
N THR A 394 -19.09 13.96 10.67
CA THR A 394 -19.56 15.22 11.28
C THR A 394 -18.69 15.71 12.41
N GLU A 395 -17.84 14.84 12.98
CA GLU A 395 -16.91 15.13 14.06
C GLU A 395 -15.54 14.49 13.79
N PRO A 396 -14.45 14.96 14.42
CA PRO A 396 -13.16 14.29 14.33
C PRO A 396 -13.26 12.83 14.76
N THR A 397 -12.94 11.93 13.83
CA THR A 397 -13.09 10.49 14.05
C THR A 397 -11.73 9.81 14.01
N PRO A 398 -11.32 9.11 15.09
CA PRO A 398 -10.08 8.35 15.08
C PRO A 398 -10.17 7.17 14.12
N THR A 399 -9.10 6.93 13.41
CA THR A 399 -8.94 5.76 12.54
C THR A 399 -7.69 5.02 12.94
N PHE A 400 -7.84 3.73 13.22
CA PHE A 400 -6.74 2.84 13.56
C PHE A 400 -6.63 1.76 12.49
N SER A 401 -5.49 1.68 11.84
CA SER A 401 -5.19 0.66 10.84
C SER A 401 -3.88 -0.03 11.20
N ALA A 402 -3.97 -1.25 11.70
CA ALA A 402 -2.81 -2.00 12.17
C ALA A 402 -1.66 -1.96 11.16
N CYS A 403 -0.46 -1.63 11.63
CA CYS A 403 0.76 -1.51 10.82
C CYS A 403 0.59 -0.56 9.60
N PHE A 404 -0.34 0.41 9.67
CA PHE A 404 -0.72 1.32 8.58
C PHE A 404 -1.26 0.62 7.31
N GLY A 405 -1.66 -0.65 7.42
CA GLY A 405 -2.09 -1.45 6.28
C GLY A 405 -2.98 -2.64 6.64
N ALA A 406 -3.88 -2.49 7.62
CA ALA A 406 -4.68 -3.57 8.21
C ALA A 406 -5.36 -4.48 7.17
N ALA A 407 -5.88 -3.92 6.08
CA ALA A 407 -6.58 -4.67 5.03
C ALA A 407 -5.67 -5.67 4.26
N PHE A 408 -4.35 -5.52 4.40
CA PHE A 408 -3.36 -6.33 3.67
C PHE A 408 -2.58 -7.29 4.57
N LEU A 409 -2.80 -7.24 5.89
CA LEU A 409 -2.08 -8.10 6.82
C LEU A 409 -2.65 -9.52 6.78
N SER A 410 -1.82 -10.47 6.40
CA SER A 410 -2.19 -11.88 6.36
C SER A 410 -1.81 -12.63 7.65
N LEU A 411 -0.86 -12.09 8.43
CA LEU A 411 -0.40 -12.62 9.71
C LEU A 411 -0.85 -11.71 10.86
N HIS A 412 -0.75 -12.18 12.09
CA HIS A 412 -1.03 -11.37 13.27
C HIS A 412 -0.11 -10.12 13.29
N PRO A 413 -0.63 -8.91 13.58
CA PRO A 413 0.11 -7.66 13.53
C PRO A 413 1.43 -7.64 14.31
N THR A 414 1.52 -8.36 15.42
CA THR A 414 2.75 -8.47 16.22
C THR A 414 3.93 -9.07 15.43
N LYS A 415 3.68 -9.87 14.40
CA LYS A 415 4.73 -10.42 13.53
C LYS A 415 5.44 -9.31 12.74
N TYR A 416 4.68 -8.36 12.21
CA TYR A 416 5.22 -7.22 11.45
C TYR A 416 6.00 -6.26 12.34
N GLY A 417 5.48 -5.95 13.52
CA GLY A 417 6.17 -5.12 14.51
C GLY A 417 7.49 -5.74 14.96
N LYS A 418 7.50 -7.05 15.19
CA LYS A 418 8.72 -7.80 15.57
C LYS A 418 9.81 -7.69 14.48
N GLU A 419 9.47 -7.96 13.22
CA GLU A 419 10.46 -7.92 12.14
C GLU A 419 10.96 -6.51 11.86
N LEU A 420 10.09 -5.48 11.93
CA LEU A 420 10.49 -4.08 11.80
C LEU A 420 11.52 -3.70 12.88
N VAL A 421 11.20 -3.92 14.15
CA VAL A 421 12.08 -3.53 15.26
C VAL A 421 13.38 -4.35 15.27
N LYS A 422 13.33 -5.63 14.93
CA LYS A 422 14.52 -6.45 14.75
C LYS A 422 15.49 -5.87 13.70
N LYS A 423 14.97 -5.38 12.57
CA LYS A 423 15.79 -4.69 11.56
C LYS A 423 16.35 -3.37 12.09
N MET A 424 15.53 -2.61 12.81
CA MET A 424 15.95 -1.35 13.42
C MET A 424 17.08 -1.55 14.44
N GLU A 425 16.96 -2.52 15.33
CA GLU A 425 17.98 -2.85 16.33
C GLU A 425 19.29 -3.27 15.67
N LYS A 426 19.22 -4.14 14.65
CA LYS A 426 20.39 -4.60 13.90
C LYS A 426 21.15 -3.47 13.19
N THR A 427 20.44 -2.44 12.74
CA THR A 427 20.99 -1.35 11.91
C THR A 427 21.19 -0.04 12.66
N GLY A 428 20.73 0.04 13.91
CA GLY A 428 20.73 1.28 14.70
C GLY A 428 19.73 2.34 14.20
N ALA A 429 18.68 1.91 13.50
CA ALA A 429 17.63 2.82 13.04
C ALA A 429 16.78 3.33 14.20
N LYS A 430 16.30 4.58 14.08
CA LYS A 430 15.45 5.24 15.08
C LYS A 430 14.06 5.47 14.54
N ALA A 431 13.07 5.45 15.43
CA ALA A 431 11.67 5.70 15.08
C ALA A 431 11.15 7.01 15.65
N TYR A 432 10.30 7.66 14.87
CA TYR A 432 9.67 8.94 15.18
C TYR A 432 8.19 8.89 14.82
N LEU A 433 7.34 9.42 15.69
CA LEU A 433 5.94 9.71 15.39
C LEU A 433 5.82 11.19 15.02
N VAL A 434 5.42 11.48 13.79
CA VAL A 434 5.27 12.85 13.28
C VAL A 434 3.80 13.16 13.07
N ASN A 435 3.29 14.16 13.77
CA ASN A 435 1.93 14.64 13.63
C ASN A 435 1.86 15.74 12.57
N THR A 436 1.19 15.45 11.45
CA THR A 436 0.91 16.41 10.37
C THR A 436 -0.50 17.01 10.47
N GLY A 437 -1.20 16.76 11.57
CA GLY A 437 -2.57 17.17 11.82
C GLY A 437 -2.67 18.56 12.47
N TRP A 438 -3.51 18.67 13.48
CA TRP A 438 -3.89 19.92 14.12
C TRP A 438 -3.30 20.03 15.53
N ASN A 439 -3.26 21.25 16.04
CA ASN A 439 -2.89 21.56 17.42
C ASN A 439 -4.01 22.33 18.13
N GLY A 440 -3.78 22.78 19.34
CA GLY A 440 -4.76 23.49 20.18
C GLY A 440 -5.30 24.79 19.59
N THR A 441 -4.61 25.40 18.62
CA THR A 441 -5.10 26.59 17.92
C THR A 441 -6.23 26.29 16.93
N GLY A 442 -6.59 25.00 16.70
CA GLY A 442 -7.53 24.59 15.68
C GLY A 442 -7.00 24.71 14.25
N LYS A 443 -5.71 24.99 14.08
CA LYS A 443 -5.04 25.06 12.78
C LYS A 443 -4.18 23.82 12.55
N ARG A 444 -4.09 23.41 11.30
CA ARG A 444 -3.18 22.34 10.90
C ARG A 444 -1.73 22.81 11.01
N ILE A 445 -0.85 21.93 11.49
CA ILE A 445 0.60 22.18 11.52
C ILE A 445 1.06 22.48 10.09
N SER A 446 1.85 23.54 9.92
CA SER A 446 2.25 24.00 8.60
C SER A 446 3.14 22.97 7.89
N ILE A 447 3.04 22.91 6.57
CA ILE A 447 3.94 22.06 5.77
C ILE A 447 5.41 22.48 5.94
N LYS A 448 5.66 23.78 6.19
CA LYS A 448 6.99 24.32 6.45
C LYS A 448 7.57 23.74 7.75
N ASP A 449 6.80 23.77 8.85
CA ASP A 449 7.24 23.21 10.12
C ASP A 449 7.41 21.70 10.04
N THR A 450 6.48 21.00 9.37
CA THR A 450 6.58 19.56 9.14
C THR A 450 7.85 19.19 8.35
N ARG A 451 8.18 19.94 7.30
CA ARG A 451 9.43 19.73 6.55
C ARG A 451 10.67 20.02 7.40
N GLY A 452 10.64 21.08 8.23
CA GLY A 452 11.72 21.36 9.18
C GLY A 452 11.94 20.22 10.17
N ILE A 453 10.87 19.61 10.66
CA ILE A 453 10.93 18.42 11.53
C ILE A 453 11.53 17.22 10.78
N ILE A 454 11.08 16.96 9.56
CA ILE A 454 11.62 15.86 8.72
C ILE A 454 13.10 16.10 8.44
N ASP A 455 13.51 17.31 8.08
CA ASP A 455 14.91 17.67 7.85
C ASP A 455 15.75 17.39 9.13
N ALA A 456 15.26 17.79 10.32
CA ALA A 456 15.94 17.52 11.59
C ALA A 456 16.04 16.03 11.95
N ILE A 457 15.07 15.22 11.52
CA ILE A 457 15.14 13.77 11.64
C ILE A 457 16.21 13.20 10.70
N LEU A 458 16.21 13.64 9.45
CA LEU A 458 17.09 13.10 8.39
C LEU A 458 18.55 13.48 8.58
N ASP A 459 18.84 14.69 9.09
CA ASP A 459 20.21 15.15 9.35
C ASP A 459 20.71 14.78 10.77
N GLY A 460 19.84 14.21 11.61
CA GLY A 460 20.15 13.79 12.97
C GLY A 460 20.25 14.92 14.01
N SER A 461 19.88 16.15 13.67
CA SER A 461 19.88 17.28 14.63
C SER A 461 18.85 17.09 15.75
N ILE A 462 17.76 16.38 15.50
CA ILE A 462 16.76 16.01 16.52
C ILE A 462 17.36 15.19 17.67
N ASP A 463 18.35 14.37 17.39
CA ASP A 463 19.00 13.52 18.40
C ASP A 463 19.89 14.28 19.37
N LYS A 464 20.23 15.52 19.02
CA LYS A 464 21.06 16.44 19.83
C LYS A 464 20.23 17.50 20.54
N ALA A 465 18.95 17.59 20.21
CA ALA A 465 18.05 18.57 20.79
C ALA A 465 17.76 18.27 22.27
N PRO A 466 17.57 19.30 23.11
CA PRO A 466 17.06 19.10 24.45
C PRO A 466 15.63 18.56 24.38
N THR A 467 15.29 17.64 25.30
CA THR A 467 14.01 16.94 25.29
C THR A 467 13.29 17.03 26.62
N LYS A 468 11.99 16.79 26.58
CA LYS A 468 11.12 16.56 27.75
C LYS A 468 10.18 15.39 27.50
N VAL A 469 9.57 14.87 28.57
CA VAL A 469 8.59 13.77 28.49
C VAL A 469 7.18 14.33 28.59
N MET A 470 6.32 13.92 27.67
CA MET A 470 4.90 14.29 27.66
C MET A 470 4.08 13.38 28.59
N PRO A 471 3.16 13.94 29.40
CA PRO A 471 2.26 13.15 30.23
C PRO A 471 1.32 12.28 29.38
N TYR A 472 0.77 11.22 29.98
CA TYR A 472 -0.14 10.22 29.43
C TYR A 472 0.46 9.31 28.37
N PHE A 473 1.29 9.79 27.47
CA PHE A 473 1.87 9.03 26.36
C PHE A 473 3.35 8.65 26.59
N ASP A 474 3.98 9.23 27.61
CA ASP A 474 5.42 9.08 27.88
C ASP A 474 6.32 9.38 26.64
N PHE A 475 5.83 10.19 25.69
CA PHE A 475 6.59 10.57 24.52
C PHE A 475 7.75 11.48 24.89
N VAL A 476 8.93 11.16 24.37
CA VAL A 476 10.10 12.04 24.40
C VAL A 476 9.97 13.04 23.25
N VAL A 477 9.88 14.32 23.57
CA VAL A 477 9.69 15.38 22.59
C VAL A 477 10.82 16.41 22.67
N PRO A 478 11.33 16.91 21.52
CA PRO A 478 12.32 18.00 21.51
C PRO A 478 11.66 19.31 21.96
N THR A 479 12.43 20.16 22.64
CA THR A 479 11.98 21.49 23.06
C THR A 479 12.40 22.58 22.08
N GLU A 480 13.34 22.28 21.19
CA GLU A 480 13.78 23.14 20.08
C GLU A 480 14.26 22.31 18.89
N LEU A 481 14.03 22.79 17.68
CA LEU A 481 14.55 22.20 16.44
C LEU A 481 14.91 23.30 15.45
N PRO A 482 15.96 23.12 14.61
CA PRO A 482 16.33 24.10 13.60
C PRO A 482 15.18 24.40 12.64
N GLY A 483 14.85 25.67 12.44
CA GLY A 483 13.83 26.10 11.48
C GLY A 483 12.38 25.81 11.83
N VAL A 484 12.11 25.31 13.04
CA VAL A 484 10.76 25.02 13.56
C VAL A 484 10.43 25.99 14.70
N ASP A 485 9.21 26.52 14.71
CA ASP A 485 8.74 27.37 15.82
C ASP A 485 8.68 26.50 17.10
N PRO A 486 9.47 26.82 18.15
CA PRO A 486 9.49 26.05 19.39
C PRO A 486 8.13 26.03 20.12
N LYS A 487 7.27 27.03 19.89
CA LYS A 487 5.94 27.13 20.51
C LYS A 487 4.98 26.01 20.11
N ILE A 488 5.23 25.34 18.94
CA ILE A 488 4.36 24.26 18.48
C ILE A 488 4.82 22.89 18.99
N LEU A 489 6.08 22.76 19.44
CA LEU A 489 6.68 21.45 19.78
C LEU A 489 6.01 20.79 20.99
N ASP A 490 5.51 21.58 21.93
CA ASP A 490 4.64 21.09 23.00
C ASP A 490 3.18 21.50 22.69
N PRO A 491 2.28 20.58 22.40
CA PRO A 491 0.90 20.91 22.06
C PRO A 491 0.16 21.63 23.20
N ARG A 492 0.58 21.51 24.47
CA ARG A 492 0.00 22.22 25.61
C ARG A 492 0.15 23.74 25.50
N ASP A 493 1.25 24.18 24.88
CA ASP A 493 1.55 25.60 24.68
C ASP A 493 0.70 26.23 23.56
N THR A 494 -0.06 25.43 22.83
CA THR A 494 -0.97 25.91 21.77
C THR A 494 -2.41 26.12 22.26
N TYR A 495 -2.71 25.78 23.51
CA TYR A 495 -4.00 25.98 24.15
C TYR A 495 -4.00 27.20 25.06
N GLU A 496 -5.17 27.80 25.31
CA GLU A 496 -5.33 28.85 26.30
C GLU A 496 -5.07 28.38 27.74
N CYS A 497 -5.41 27.11 28.01
CA CYS A 497 -5.15 26.41 29.27
C CYS A 497 -4.70 24.97 28.99
N ALA A 498 -3.61 24.56 29.63
CA ALA A 498 -3.14 23.17 29.58
C ALA A 498 -4.21 22.15 30.04
N CYS A 499 -5.19 22.59 30.84
CA CYS A 499 -6.33 21.77 31.25
C CYS A 499 -7.21 21.32 30.08
N GLN A 500 -7.34 22.14 29.03
CA GLN A 500 -8.10 21.76 27.81
C GLN A 500 -7.38 20.67 27.03
N TRP A 501 -6.05 20.76 26.95
CA TRP A 501 -5.24 19.70 26.35
C TRP A 501 -5.37 18.40 27.16
N GLU A 502 -5.30 18.49 28.49
CA GLU A 502 -5.33 17.34 29.38
C GLU A 502 -6.61 16.51 29.24
N GLU A 503 -7.77 17.16 29.13
CA GLU A 503 -9.05 16.51 28.89
C GLU A 503 -9.05 15.72 27.57
N LYS A 504 -8.61 16.36 26.49
CA LYS A 504 -8.48 15.71 25.16
C LYS A 504 -7.43 14.61 25.13
N ALA A 505 -6.33 14.78 25.86
CA ALA A 505 -5.26 13.80 25.96
C ALA A 505 -5.74 12.52 26.65
N LYS A 506 -6.51 12.64 27.74
CA LYS A 506 -7.14 11.49 28.40
C LYS A 506 -8.12 10.75 27.49
N ASP A 507 -8.95 11.47 26.75
CA ASP A 507 -9.87 10.85 25.78
C ASP A 507 -9.11 10.09 24.69
N LEU A 508 -8.11 10.72 24.04
CA LEU A 508 -7.31 10.07 23.00
C LEU A 508 -6.53 8.87 23.55
N ALA A 509 -5.92 9.01 24.74
CA ALA A 509 -5.23 7.91 25.41
C ALA A 509 -6.18 6.70 25.64
N GLY A 510 -7.40 6.96 26.11
CA GLY A 510 -8.43 5.92 26.28
C GLY A 510 -8.80 5.22 24.96
N ARG A 511 -8.84 5.97 23.85
CA ARG A 511 -9.11 5.40 22.52
C ARG A 511 -7.97 4.50 22.03
N PHE A 512 -6.72 4.88 22.26
CA PHE A 512 -5.56 4.02 21.98
C PHE A 512 -5.60 2.73 22.79
N ILE A 513 -5.84 2.81 24.10
CA ILE A 513 -5.94 1.65 24.99
C ILE A 513 -7.05 0.71 24.52
N LYS A 514 -8.23 1.23 24.24
CA LYS A 514 -9.37 0.45 23.74
C LYS A 514 -9.05 -0.23 22.40
N ASN A 515 -8.42 0.49 21.47
CA ASN A 515 -8.04 -0.08 20.18
C ASN A 515 -6.99 -1.18 20.34
N PHE A 516 -6.00 -1.00 21.24
CA PHE A 516 -4.90 -1.94 21.39
C PHE A 516 -5.33 -3.27 22.01
N ALA A 517 -6.42 -3.32 22.75
CA ALA A 517 -6.96 -4.53 23.35
C ALA A 517 -7.12 -5.69 22.36
N LYS A 518 -7.45 -5.40 21.10
CA LYS A 518 -7.58 -6.42 20.04
C LYS A 518 -6.29 -7.18 19.70
N PHE A 519 -5.13 -6.67 20.12
CA PHE A 519 -3.82 -7.31 19.87
C PHE A 519 -3.33 -8.15 21.04
N THR A 520 -4.04 -8.16 22.16
CA THR A 520 -3.62 -8.85 23.40
C THR A 520 -3.98 -10.33 23.44
N GLY A 521 -4.47 -10.89 22.34
CA GLY A 521 -4.80 -12.32 22.21
C GLY A 521 -3.57 -13.24 22.27
N ASN A 522 -2.35 -12.70 22.16
CA ASN A 522 -1.10 -13.44 22.32
C ASN A 522 -0.14 -12.74 23.29
N GLU A 523 0.89 -13.46 23.74
CA GLU A 523 1.87 -12.94 24.71
C GLU A 523 2.65 -11.72 24.20
N ALA A 524 2.97 -11.68 22.89
CA ALA A 524 3.68 -10.55 22.29
C ALA A 524 2.85 -9.26 22.37
N GLY A 525 1.54 -9.33 22.13
CA GLY A 525 0.64 -8.18 22.25
C GLY A 525 0.44 -7.76 23.71
N LYS A 526 0.28 -8.73 24.64
CA LYS A 526 0.17 -8.43 26.08
C LYS A 526 1.39 -7.69 26.61
N ALA A 527 2.59 -8.10 26.21
CA ALA A 527 3.83 -7.48 26.65
C ALA A 527 3.95 -5.99 26.23
N LEU A 528 3.25 -5.58 25.18
CA LEU A 528 3.32 -4.20 24.65
C LEU A 528 2.34 -3.24 25.35
N VAL A 529 1.40 -3.72 26.15
CA VAL A 529 0.37 -2.87 26.80
C VAL A 529 1.02 -1.74 27.62
N ALA A 530 2.10 -2.04 28.33
CA ALA A 530 2.82 -1.06 29.15
C ALA A 530 3.52 0.06 28.34
N ALA A 531 3.73 -0.13 27.05
CA ALA A 531 4.33 0.87 26.16
C ALA A 531 3.31 1.88 25.60
N GLY A 532 2.04 1.62 25.80
CA GLY A 532 0.95 2.50 25.41
C GLY A 532 0.70 3.64 26.39
N PRO A 533 -0.34 4.44 26.09
CA PRO A 533 -0.76 5.53 27.00
C PRO A 533 -1.20 5.02 28.38
N LYS A 534 -1.06 5.89 29.38
CA LYS A 534 -1.47 5.67 30.77
C LYS A 534 -2.50 6.72 31.18
N LEU A 535 -3.56 6.29 31.85
CA LEU A 535 -4.62 7.18 32.40
C LEU A 535 -4.45 7.39 33.89
#